data_4cac12200353f8afe7ebfe49c34ec1e0
#
_entry.id   4cac12200353f8afe7ebfe49c34ec1e0
#
_cell.length_a   1.000
_cell.length_b   1.000
_cell.length_c   1.000
_cell.angle_alpha   90.00
_cell.angle_beta   90.00
_cell.angle_gamma   90.00
#
_symmetry.space_group_name_H-M   'P 1'
#
loop_
_entity.id
_entity.type
_entity.pdbx_description
1 polymer ?
#
loop_
_entity_poly.entity_id
_entity_poly.type
_entity_poly.pdbx_seq_one_letter_code
_entity_poly.pdbx_strand_id
1 'polypeptide(L)'
;VTGVQTCALPICSCTADAEDVVQDVFEKLLCYNGRFESEEHLKAWLLRVTINRCHDLTRAARQKDTELDENLPAPDQMEDGSVLDAVRALPENYRNAVYLHYYEGYTAAEVGRMLGAPTNTVLSWLRRARAQLHTMLKEEIEDEVV
;
A
#
# COMPACT_ATOMS: atom_id res chain seq x y z
N VAL A 1 1.61 -2.34 16.57
CA VAL A 1 0.78 -1.15 16.32
C VAL A 1 1.39 -0.29 15.24
N THR A 2 2.65 0.11 15.38
CA THR A 2 3.36 0.95 14.41
C THR A 2 3.46 0.30 13.01
N GLY A 3 3.64 -1.01 12.91
CA GLY A 3 3.75 -1.72 11.64
C GLY A 3 2.49 -1.66 10.79
N VAL A 4 1.31 -1.79 11.40
CA VAL A 4 0.02 -1.70 10.70
C VAL A 4 -0.25 -0.28 10.22
N GLN A 5 0.02 0.72 11.03
CA GLN A 5 -0.09 2.13 10.65
C GLN A 5 0.86 2.48 9.50
N THR A 6 2.12 2.03 9.58
CA THR A 6 3.11 2.26 8.54
C THR A 6 2.72 1.62 7.21
N CYS A 7 2.07 0.44 7.25
CA CYS A 7 1.54 -0.21 6.07
C CYS A 7 0.30 0.52 5.51
N ALA A 8 -0.63 0.90 6.39
CA ALA A 8 -1.87 1.54 5.99
C ALA A 8 -1.66 2.94 5.36
N LEU A 9 -0.75 3.74 5.89
CA LEU A 9 -0.47 5.10 5.42
C LEU A 9 -0.07 5.18 3.93
N PRO A 10 0.88 4.38 3.41
CA PRO A 10 1.21 4.42 1.99
C PRO A 10 0.13 3.81 1.09
N ILE A 11 -0.71 2.91 1.61
CA ILE A 11 -1.76 2.25 0.84
C ILE A 11 -3.03 3.08 0.78
N CYS A 12 -3.41 3.73 1.88
CA CYS A 12 -4.58 4.59 1.97
C CYS A 12 -4.27 6.02 1.53
N SER A 13 -5.23 6.63 0.85
CA SER A 13 -5.08 7.97 0.29
C SER A 13 -5.12 9.07 1.35
N CYS A 14 -5.67 8.82 2.52
CA CYS A 14 -5.75 9.80 3.60
C CYS A 14 -5.56 9.16 4.97
N THR A 15 -5.18 10.00 5.94
CA THR A 15 -4.92 9.57 7.33
C THR A 15 -6.16 9.03 8.03
N ALA A 16 -7.32 9.63 7.80
CA ALA A 16 -8.59 9.19 8.39
C ALA A 16 -8.96 7.77 7.95
N ASP A 17 -8.80 7.46 6.66
CA ASP A 17 -9.03 6.11 6.14
C ASP A 17 -8.02 5.11 6.71
N ALA A 18 -6.77 5.52 6.88
CA ALA A 18 -5.74 4.69 7.48
C ALA A 18 -6.06 4.35 8.95
N GLU A 19 -6.55 5.30 9.71
CA GLU A 19 -6.98 5.08 11.10
C GLU A 19 -8.16 4.11 11.18
N ASP A 20 -9.15 4.25 10.33
CA ASP A 20 -10.31 3.35 10.25
C ASP A 20 -9.88 1.92 9.88
N VAL A 21 -8.93 1.79 8.94
CA VAL A 21 -8.36 0.49 8.57
C VAL A 21 -7.65 -0.15 9.76
N VAL A 22 -6.86 0.61 10.51
CA VAL A 22 -6.16 0.10 11.71
C VAL A 22 -7.15 -0.42 12.73
N GLN A 23 -8.22 0.31 13.02
CA GLN A 23 -9.27 -0.14 13.94
C GLN A 23 -9.94 -1.42 13.46
N ASP A 24 -10.32 -1.51 12.19
CA ASP A 24 -10.95 -2.69 11.61
C ASP A 24 -10.03 -3.93 11.68
N VAL A 25 -8.74 -3.74 11.45
CA VAL A 25 -7.75 -4.82 11.55
C VAL A 25 -7.62 -5.33 12.98
N PHE A 26 -7.59 -4.44 13.98
CA PHE A 26 -7.54 -4.84 15.37
C PHE A 26 -8.83 -5.53 15.83
N GLU A 27 -9.99 -5.09 15.39
CA GLU A 27 -11.25 -5.78 15.65
C GLU A 27 -11.23 -7.21 15.09
N LYS A 28 -10.75 -7.39 13.88
CA LYS A 28 -10.59 -8.72 13.26
C LYS A 28 -9.59 -9.58 14.03
N LEU A 29 -8.51 -9.00 14.51
CA LEU A 29 -7.52 -9.71 15.33
C LEU A 29 -8.14 -10.21 16.64
N LEU A 30 -8.93 -9.37 17.32
CA LEU A 30 -9.64 -9.75 18.56
C LEU A 30 -10.65 -10.86 18.34
N CYS A 31 -11.28 -10.92 17.19
CA CYS A 31 -12.25 -11.95 16.84
C CYS A 31 -11.62 -13.21 16.22
N TYR A 32 -10.32 -13.20 15.98
CA TYR A 32 -9.61 -14.32 15.36
C TYR A 32 -9.41 -15.47 16.37
N ASN A 33 -9.94 -16.63 16.05
CA ASN A 33 -9.87 -17.84 16.90
C ASN A 33 -8.72 -18.78 16.55
N GLY A 34 -7.94 -18.46 15.52
CA GLY A 34 -6.77 -19.24 15.14
C GLY A 34 -5.55 -18.95 16.02
N ARG A 35 -4.53 -19.78 15.87
CA ARG A 35 -3.24 -19.58 16.51
C ARG A 35 -2.21 -19.12 15.49
N PHE A 36 -1.36 -18.18 15.90
CA PHE A 36 -0.20 -17.78 15.12
C PHE A 36 1.01 -18.64 15.53
N GLU A 37 1.67 -19.22 14.54
CA GLU A 37 2.84 -20.10 14.78
C GLU A 37 4.09 -19.32 15.15
N SER A 38 4.18 -18.05 14.72
CA SER A 38 5.32 -17.18 14.95
C SER A 38 4.91 -15.71 14.85
N GLU A 39 5.79 -14.81 15.28
CA GLU A 39 5.60 -13.37 15.07
C GLU A 39 5.55 -13.00 13.58
N GLU A 40 6.32 -13.69 12.75
CA GLU A 40 6.29 -13.49 11.29
C GLU A 40 4.95 -13.89 10.68
N HIS A 41 4.35 -14.98 11.18
CA HIS A 41 3.00 -15.39 10.76
C HIS A 41 1.96 -14.35 11.15
N LEU A 42 2.01 -13.83 12.36
CA LEU A 42 1.14 -12.75 12.82
C LEU A 42 1.31 -11.49 11.96
N LYS A 43 2.54 -11.09 11.68
CA LYS A 43 2.85 -9.93 10.85
C LYS A 43 2.29 -10.08 9.43
N ALA A 44 2.51 -11.22 8.79
CA ALA A 44 1.99 -11.52 7.46
C ALA A 44 0.45 -11.48 7.42
N TRP A 45 -0.19 -12.02 8.44
CA TRP A 45 -1.64 -11.98 8.59
C TRP A 45 -2.16 -10.54 8.73
N LEU A 46 -1.53 -9.74 9.59
CA LEU A 46 -1.90 -8.33 9.79
C LEU A 46 -1.75 -7.53 8.49
N LEU A 47 -0.65 -7.68 7.77
CA LEU A 47 -0.41 -7.01 6.50
C LEU A 47 -1.45 -7.39 5.45
N ARG A 48 -1.75 -8.69 5.33
CA ARG A 48 -2.76 -9.18 4.40
C ARG A 48 -4.15 -8.63 4.70
N VAL A 49 -4.56 -8.63 5.95
CA VAL A 49 -5.86 -8.09 6.38
C VAL A 49 -5.92 -6.58 6.11
N THR A 50 -4.85 -5.86 6.39
CA THR A 50 -4.74 -4.42 6.13
C THR A 50 -4.88 -4.11 4.65
N ILE A 51 -4.15 -4.82 3.79
CA ILE A 51 -4.21 -4.64 2.34
C ILE A 51 -5.61 -4.96 1.81
N ASN A 52 -6.21 -6.05 2.23
CA ASN A 52 -7.56 -6.42 1.82
C ASN A 52 -8.58 -5.35 2.23
N ARG A 53 -8.45 -4.79 3.43
CA ARG A 53 -9.34 -3.71 3.90
C ARG A 53 -9.17 -2.43 3.08
N CYS A 54 -7.94 -2.07 2.76
CA CYS A 54 -7.65 -0.92 1.89
C CYS A 54 -8.24 -1.12 0.47
N HIS A 55 -8.13 -2.32 -0.08
CA HIS A 55 -8.77 -2.66 -1.36
C HIS A 55 -10.28 -2.50 -1.32
N ASP A 56 -10.93 -2.96 -0.26
CA ASP A 56 -12.38 -2.84 -0.09
C ASP A 56 -12.81 -1.37 -0.03
N LEU A 57 -12.09 -0.52 0.68
CA LEU A 57 -12.35 0.91 0.76
C LEU A 57 -12.16 1.60 -0.61
N THR A 58 -11.09 1.29 -1.30
CA THR A 58 -10.81 1.84 -2.64
C THR A 58 -11.89 1.42 -3.64
N ARG A 59 -12.31 0.17 -3.59
CA ARG A 59 -13.40 -0.34 -4.44
C ARG A 59 -14.72 0.36 -4.13
N ALA A 60 -15.07 0.54 -2.86
CA ALA A 60 -16.27 1.25 -2.42
C ALA A 60 -16.26 2.72 -2.88
N ALA A 61 -15.12 3.40 -2.75
CA ALA A 61 -14.93 4.77 -3.23
C ALA A 61 -15.13 4.88 -4.75
N ARG A 62 -14.55 3.96 -5.53
CA ARG A 62 -14.73 3.92 -6.99
C ARG A 62 -16.17 3.67 -7.43
N GLN A 63 -16.94 2.90 -6.66
CA GLN A 63 -18.36 2.69 -6.94
C GLN A 63 -19.21 3.92 -6.66
N LYS A 64 -18.80 4.76 -5.71
CA LYS A 64 -19.45 6.03 -5.41
C LYS A 64 -19.09 7.14 -6.40
N ASP A 65 -17.88 7.09 -6.97
CA ASP A 65 -17.35 8.09 -7.91
C ASP A 65 -17.92 7.97 -9.33
N THR A 66 -18.84 7.04 -9.59
CA THR A 66 -19.57 6.99 -10.87
C THR A 66 -20.54 8.17 -11.02
N GLU A 67 -20.75 8.95 -9.98
CA GLU A 67 -21.50 10.20 -10.00
C GLU A 67 -20.71 11.31 -9.30
N LEU A 68 -19.87 12.07 -10.06
CA LEU A 68 -19.30 13.37 -9.70
C LEU A 68 -18.06 13.38 -8.77
N ASP A 69 -16.99 13.77 -9.28
CA ASP A 69 -16.17 14.95 -8.97
C ASP A 69 -14.67 14.72 -9.16
N GLU A 70 -14.10 15.49 -10.08
CA GLU A 70 -12.66 15.57 -10.35
C GLU A 70 -11.87 16.30 -9.23
N ASN A 71 -12.47 16.46 -8.05
CA ASN A 71 -11.84 17.11 -6.91
C ASN A 71 -11.58 16.10 -5.76
N LEU A 72 -10.71 15.14 -6.02
CA LEU A 72 -10.02 14.48 -4.90
C LEU A 72 -9.08 15.52 -4.27
N PRO A 73 -9.21 15.81 -2.96
CA PRO A 73 -8.23 16.65 -2.30
C PRO A 73 -6.85 16.02 -2.49
N ALA A 74 -5.91 16.80 -2.99
CA ALA A 74 -4.52 16.40 -3.05
C ALA A 74 -4.10 15.86 -1.67
N PRO A 75 -3.39 14.73 -1.60
CA PRO A 75 -2.91 14.23 -0.31
C PRO A 75 -2.15 15.35 0.38
N ASP A 76 -2.42 15.53 1.68
CA ASP A 76 -1.69 16.46 2.52
C ASP A 76 -0.19 16.31 2.23
N GLN A 77 0.42 17.38 1.74
CA GLN A 77 1.84 17.41 1.44
C GLN A 77 2.61 17.20 2.74
N MET A 78 3.14 16.01 2.94
CA MET A 78 4.15 15.80 3.96
C MET A 78 5.48 16.36 3.44
N GLU A 79 5.96 17.40 4.07
CA GLU A 79 7.27 17.99 3.86
C GLU A 79 8.37 16.96 4.14
N ASP A 80 8.98 16.38 3.17
CA ASP A 80 10.14 15.47 3.18
C ASP A 80 9.93 14.17 2.38
N GLY A 81 9.09 14.19 1.36
CA GLY A 81 8.52 12.98 0.88
C GLY A 81 8.76 12.59 -0.56
N SER A 82 9.78 13.05 -1.26
CA SER A 82 9.90 12.78 -2.69
C SER A 82 9.75 11.30 -3.06
N VAL A 83 10.46 10.41 -2.34
CA VAL A 83 10.38 8.96 -2.58
C VAL A 83 9.03 8.38 -2.15
N LEU A 84 8.54 8.76 -0.98
CA LEU A 84 7.25 8.27 -0.47
C LEU A 84 6.09 8.77 -1.32
N ASP A 85 6.13 10.02 -1.76
CA ASP A 85 5.13 10.60 -2.65
C ASP A 85 5.13 9.93 -4.02
N ALA A 86 6.31 9.63 -4.55
CA ALA A 86 6.44 8.85 -5.77
C ALA A 86 5.84 7.44 -5.62
N VAL A 87 6.08 6.76 -4.50
CA VAL A 87 5.47 5.45 -4.21
C VAL A 87 3.95 5.56 -4.10
N ARG A 88 3.43 6.60 -3.44
CA ARG A 88 2.00 6.85 -3.33
C ARG A 88 1.32 7.12 -4.68
N ALA A 89 2.04 7.74 -5.61
CA ALA A 89 1.55 8.01 -6.95
C ALA A 89 1.49 6.77 -7.85
N LEU A 90 2.11 5.67 -7.46
CA LEU A 90 2.03 4.42 -8.21
C LEU A 90 0.62 3.83 -8.19
N PRO A 91 0.22 3.09 -9.24
CA PRO A 91 -0.98 2.25 -9.20
C PRO A 91 -0.97 1.31 -7.99
N GLU A 92 -2.14 1.01 -7.45
CA GLU A 92 -2.31 0.28 -6.20
C GLU A 92 -1.52 -1.05 -6.16
N ASN A 93 -1.60 -1.84 -7.22
CA ASN A 93 -0.89 -3.12 -7.29
C ASN A 93 0.63 -2.95 -7.26
N TYR A 94 1.14 -1.94 -7.94
CA TYR A 94 2.57 -1.64 -7.99
C TYR A 94 3.06 -1.14 -6.63
N ARG A 95 2.30 -0.25 -6.01
CA ARG A 95 2.59 0.30 -4.68
C ARG A 95 2.64 -0.79 -3.63
N ASN A 96 1.65 -1.67 -3.59
CA ASN A 96 1.59 -2.78 -2.64
C ASN A 96 2.76 -3.76 -2.84
N ALA A 97 3.07 -4.10 -4.09
CA ALA A 97 4.19 -4.98 -4.40
C ALA A 97 5.53 -4.38 -3.99
N VAL A 98 5.76 -3.10 -4.28
CA VAL A 98 6.97 -2.37 -3.89
C VAL A 98 7.10 -2.33 -2.37
N TYR A 99 6.05 -1.98 -1.66
CA TYR A 99 6.06 -1.91 -0.21
C TYR A 99 6.40 -3.26 0.43
N LEU A 100 5.70 -4.31 0.03
CA LEU A 100 5.90 -5.65 0.59
C LEU A 100 7.27 -6.23 0.26
N HIS A 101 7.76 -6.02 -0.93
CA HIS A 101 9.04 -6.59 -1.36
C HIS A 101 10.23 -5.81 -0.83
N TYR A 102 10.28 -4.49 -1.03
CA TYR A 102 11.46 -3.69 -0.68
C TYR A 102 11.47 -3.21 0.77
N TYR A 103 10.34 -2.85 1.32
CA TYR A 103 10.27 -2.35 2.70
C TYR A 103 10.13 -3.48 3.71
N GLU A 104 9.21 -4.40 3.49
CA GLU A 104 8.94 -5.50 4.41
C GLU A 104 9.81 -6.76 4.16
N GLY A 105 10.47 -6.85 3.03
CA GLY A 105 11.43 -7.91 2.73
C GLY A 105 10.83 -9.23 2.27
N TYR A 106 9.59 -9.26 1.80
CA TYR A 106 8.97 -10.48 1.28
C TYR A 106 9.47 -10.81 -0.12
N THR A 107 9.57 -12.11 -0.42
CA THR A 107 9.86 -12.58 -1.78
C THR A 107 8.69 -12.32 -2.73
N ALA A 108 8.94 -12.30 -4.02
CA ALA A 108 7.88 -12.14 -5.02
C ALA A 108 6.79 -13.22 -4.92
N ALA A 109 7.18 -14.46 -4.57
CA ALA A 109 6.22 -15.54 -4.34
C ALA A 109 5.33 -15.30 -3.12
N GLU A 110 5.91 -14.81 -2.03
CA GLU A 110 5.18 -14.45 -0.80
C GLU A 110 4.23 -13.27 -1.04
N VAL A 111 4.70 -12.24 -1.74
CA VAL A 111 3.88 -11.09 -2.15
C VAL A 111 2.71 -11.56 -3.00
N GLY A 112 2.94 -12.46 -3.94
CA GLY A 112 1.89 -13.02 -4.77
C GLY A 112 0.81 -13.74 -3.97
N ARG A 113 1.20 -14.50 -2.96
CA ARG A 113 0.23 -15.14 -2.04
C ARG A 113 -0.56 -14.13 -1.22
N MET A 114 0.09 -13.05 -0.78
CA MET A 114 -0.55 -11.99 0.00
C MET A 114 -1.53 -11.15 -0.84
N LEU A 115 -1.19 -10.88 -2.09
CA LEU A 115 -2.00 -10.07 -3.00
C LEU A 115 -2.95 -10.88 -3.89
N GLY A 116 -2.89 -12.21 -3.82
CA GLY A 116 -3.72 -13.08 -4.66
C GLY A 116 -3.33 -13.06 -6.14
N ALA A 117 -2.04 -12.93 -6.44
CA ALA A 117 -1.51 -12.84 -7.80
C ALA A 117 -0.40 -13.88 -8.06
N PRO A 118 -0.23 -14.33 -9.31
CA PRO A 118 0.91 -15.19 -9.65
C PRO A 118 2.25 -14.49 -9.45
N THR A 119 3.29 -15.24 -9.14
CA THR A 119 4.65 -14.71 -8.94
C THR A 119 5.14 -13.90 -10.15
N ASN A 120 4.90 -14.38 -11.36
CA ASN A 120 5.29 -13.67 -12.58
C ASN A 120 4.59 -12.31 -12.72
N THR A 121 3.35 -12.22 -12.30
CA THR A 121 2.60 -10.95 -12.26
C THR A 121 3.23 -9.98 -11.28
N VAL A 122 3.60 -10.44 -10.08
CA VAL A 122 4.29 -9.62 -9.09
C VAL A 122 5.65 -9.13 -9.62
N LEU A 123 6.42 -9.98 -10.26
CA LEU A 123 7.69 -9.59 -10.88
C LEU A 123 7.50 -8.52 -11.96
N SER A 124 6.45 -8.63 -12.76
CA SER A 124 6.08 -7.59 -13.75
C SER A 124 5.70 -6.28 -13.07
N TRP A 125 4.93 -6.32 -12.00
CA TRP A 125 4.57 -5.14 -11.22
C TRP A 125 5.81 -4.45 -10.63
N LEU A 126 6.72 -5.22 -10.04
CA LEU A 126 7.96 -4.69 -9.47
C LEU A 126 8.83 -4.02 -10.55
N ARG A 127 8.96 -4.63 -11.71
CA ARG A 127 9.72 -4.07 -12.83
C ARG A 127 9.12 -2.76 -13.33
N ARG A 128 7.81 -2.73 -13.54
CA ARG A 128 7.09 -1.53 -14.00
C ARG A 128 7.10 -0.43 -12.95
N ALA A 129 6.93 -0.79 -11.69
CA ALA A 129 7.00 0.15 -10.58
C ALA A 129 8.38 0.81 -10.50
N ARG A 130 9.45 0.04 -10.61
CA ARG A 130 10.83 0.58 -10.63
C ARG A 130 11.05 1.54 -11.80
N ALA A 131 10.54 1.21 -12.97
CA ALA A 131 10.64 2.10 -14.14
C ALA A 131 9.89 3.41 -13.92
N GLN A 132 8.69 3.37 -13.38
CA GLN A 132 7.91 4.57 -13.05
C GLN A 132 8.57 5.41 -11.96
N LEU A 133 9.04 4.78 -10.88
CA LEU A 133 9.76 5.48 -9.82
C LEU A 133 11.04 6.15 -10.33
N HIS A 134 11.79 5.48 -11.19
CA HIS A 134 13.00 6.05 -11.80
C HIS A 134 12.67 7.31 -12.61
N THR A 135 11.61 7.28 -13.39
CA THR A 135 11.15 8.44 -14.17
C THR A 135 10.74 9.60 -13.26
N MET A 136 9.89 9.34 -12.26
CA MET A 136 9.41 10.37 -11.33
C MET A 136 10.54 11.02 -10.55
N LEU A 137 11.44 10.22 -9.98
CA LEU A 137 12.55 10.73 -9.17
C LEU A 137 13.60 11.45 -10.01
N LYS A 138 13.75 11.08 -11.28
CA LYS A 138 14.66 11.78 -12.19
C LYS A 138 14.14 13.17 -12.55
N GLU A 139 12.85 13.32 -12.79
CA GLU A 139 12.21 14.60 -13.05
C GLU A 139 12.37 15.56 -11.86
N GLU A 140 12.17 15.07 -10.63
CA GLU A 140 12.35 15.87 -9.41
C GLU A 140 13.79 16.37 -9.25
N ILE A 141 14.79 15.51 -9.51
CA ILE A 141 16.20 15.88 -9.40
C ILE A 141 16.57 16.93 -10.46
N GLU A 142 16.03 16.83 -11.66
CA GLU A 142 16.27 17.82 -12.74
C GLU A 142 15.64 19.19 -12.40
N ASP A 143 14.49 19.20 -11.75
CA ASP A 143 13.83 20.43 -11.30
C ASP A 143 14.57 21.12 -10.14
N GLU A 144 15.21 20.35 -9.22
CA GLU A 144 16.01 20.92 -8.14
C GLU A 144 17.34 21.49 -8.59
N VAL A 145 17.88 21.06 -9.72
CA VAL A 145 19.18 21.52 -10.25
C VAL A 145 19.06 22.79 -11.09
N VAL A 146 17.85 23.17 -11.46
CA VAL A 146 17.57 24.42 -12.18
C VAL A 146 17.23 25.54 -11.23
#